data_9b1994cbd3ec0a36632abc4c5f007f7b
#
_entry.id   9b1994cbd3ec0a36632abc4c5f007f7b
#
_cell.length_a   1.000
_cell.length_b   1.000
_cell.length_c   1.000
_cell.angle_alpha   90.00
_cell.angle_beta   90.00
_cell.angle_gamma   90.00
#
_symmetry.space_group_name_H-M   'P 1'
#
loop_
_entity.id
_entity.type
_entity.pdbx_description
1 polymer ?
#
loop_
_entity_poly.entity_id
_entity_poly.type
_entity_poly.pdbx_seq_one_letter_code
_entity_poly.pdbx_strand_id
1 'polypeptide(L)'
;LNASDLLWDALKIGLEFPIVEYANPESGCSVTGGYVYRGSLLPDLYGFYIYGDFCSGNIWALHYNGQEVTDHFLLVDSNLQISSFGEDQEGELYILSFNGRIYHLKRQGL
;
A
#
# COMPACT_ATOMS: atom_id res chain seq x y z
N LEU A 1 6.76 -4.05 7.45
CA LEU A 1 7.78 -4.95 6.89
C LEU A 1 8.40 -4.33 5.66
N ASN A 2 9.70 -4.46 5.53
CA ASN A 2 10.37 -4.09 4.30
C ASN A 2 10.60 -5.33 3.43
N ALA A 3 11.04 -5.12 2.20
CA ALA A 3 11.21 -6.22 1.26
C ALA A 3 12.28 -7.22 1.71
N SER A 4 13.30 -6.75 2.45
CA SER A 4 14.36 -7.64 2.95
C SER A 4 13.82 -8.61 4.00
N ASP A 5 12.94 -8.14 4.88
CA ASP A 5 12.34 -8.99 5.90
C ASP A 5 11.46 -10.07 5.28
N LEU A 6 10.65 -9.69 4.28
CA LEU A 6 9.81 -10.65 3.58
C LEU A 6 10.64 -11.70 2.85
N LEU A 7 11.72 -11.27 2.20
CA LEU A 7 12.59 -12.21 1.50
C LEU A 7 13.28 -13.16 2.47
N TRP A 8 13.74 -12.65 3.60
CA TRP A 8 14.39 -13.46 4.62
C TRP A 8 13.46 -14.56 5.14
N ASP A 9 12.21 -14.19 5.45
CA ASP A 9 11.24 -15.15 5.94
C ASP A 9 10.93 -16.22 4.90
N ALA A 10 10.80 -15.83 3.65
CA ALA A 10 10.54 -16.78 2.57
C ALA A 10 11.67 -17.79 2.42
N LEU A 11 12.92 -17.35 2.59
CA LEU A 11 14.08 -18.24 2.50
C LEU A 11 14.18 -19.21 3.68
N LYS A 12 13.71 -18.80 4.85
CA LYS A 12 13.83 -19.63 6.07
C LYS A 12 12.71 -20.64 6.21
N ILE A 13 11.48 -20.26 5.92
CA ILE A 13 10.29 -21.06 6.23
C ILE A 13 9.40 -21.32 5.02
N GLY A 14 9.81 -20.81 3.87
CA GLY A 14 9.02 -20.89 2.66
C GLY A 14 8.00 -19.77 2.54
N LEU A 15 7.31 -19.75 1.40
CA LEU A 15 6.31 -18.72 1.12
C LEU A 15 4.95 -19.18 1.61
N GLU A 16 4.22 -18.27 2.25
CA GLU A 16 2.82 -18.49 2.54
C GLU A 16 1.99 -18.32 1.28
N PHE A 17 0.76 -18.80 1.31
CA PHE A 17 -0.20 -18.50 0.25
C PHE A 17 -0.40 -16.99 0.18
N PRO A 18 -0.75 -16.47 -1.02
CA PRO A 18 -0.99 -15.04 -1.14
C PRO A 18 -2.02 -14.57 -0.12
N ILE A 19 -1.70 -13.48 0.56
CA ILE A 19 -2.59 -12.88 1.56
C ILE A 19 -3.80 -12.27 0.87
N VAL A 20 -3.56 -11.62 -0.29
CA VAL A 20 -4.58 -11.01 -1.11
C VAL A 20 -4.19 -11.23 -2.57
N GLU A 21 -5.16 -11.61 -3.39
CA GLU A 21 -4.96 -11.72 -4.83
C GLU A 21 -5.70 -10.60 -5.53
N TYR A 22 -5.05 -10.03 -6.53
CA TYR A 22 -5.66 -9.03 -7.41
C TYR A 22 -6.35 -9.74 -8.55
N ALA A 23 -7.50 -10.34 -8.24
CA ALA A 23 -8.10 -11.35 -9.11
C ALA A 23 -8.94 -10.78 -10.24
N ASN A 24 -9.35 -9.52 -10.16
CA ASN A 24 -10.24 -8.93 -11.13
C ASN A 24 -9.54 -7.89 -11.98
N PRO A 25 -9.19 -8.20 -13.23
CA PRO A 25 -8.50 -7.24 -14.10
C PRO A 25 -9.33 -6.00 -14.44
N GLU A 26 -10.63 -6.04 -14.24
CA GLU A 26 -11.47 -4.85 -14.43
C GLU A 26 -11.30 -3.85 -13.30
N SER A 27 -10.86 -4.31 -12.13
CA SER A 27 -10.60 -3.45 -10.98
C SER A 27 -9.25 -2.74 -11.07
N GLY A 28 -8.34 -3.26 -11.91
CA GLY A 28 -7.02 -2.72 -12.09
C GLY A 28 -6.16 -3.66 -12.88
N CYS A 29 -4.96 -3.26 -13.21
CA CYS A 29 -4.07 -4.06 -14.06
C CYS A 29 -2.70 -4.29 -13.49
N SER A 30 -2.26 -3.54 -12.49
CA SER A 30 -0.91 -3.67 -11.97
C SER A 30 -0.83 -3.10 -10.56
N VAL A 31 -0.55 -3.98 -9.64
CA VAL A 31 -0.35 -3.57 -8.24
C VAL A 31 1.02 -2.92 -8.11
N THR A 32 1.02 -1.71 -7.60
CA THR A 32 2.24 -1.00 -7.25
C THR A 32 2.44 -1.13 -5.75
N GLY A 33 3.55 -1.72 -5.34
CA GLY A 33 3.86 -1.90 -3.94
C GLY A 33 4.00 -0.61 -3.20
N GLY A 34 3.80 -0.67 -1.91
CA GLY A 34 3.79 0.47 -1.03
C GLY A 34 4.49 0.18 0.28
N TYR A 35 3.90 0.66 1.37
CA TYR A 35 4.52 0.61 2.69
C TYR A 35 3.48 0.31 3.76
N VAL A 36 3.95 -0.24 4.87
CA VAL A 36 3.14 -0.25 6.08
C VAL A 36 3.17 1.17 6.66
N TYR A 37 1.98 1.74 6.85
CA TYR A 37 1.87 3.10 7.37
C TYR A 37 2.29 3.16 8.83
N ARG A 38 3.20 4.07 9.16
CA ARG A 38 3.73 4.23 10.53
C ARG A 38 3.78 5.68 10.98
N GLY A 39 3.07 6.55 10.26
CA GLY A 39 3.02 7.96 10.61
C GLY A 39 2.05 8.26 11.75
N SER A 40 1.94 9.53 12.09
CA SER A 40 1.04 9.99 13.14
C SER A 40 -0.13 10.82 12.63
N LEU A 41 -0.07 11.29 11.38
CA LEU A 41 -1.14 12.11 10.82
C LEU A 41 -2.43 11.34 10.59
N LEU A 42 -2.32 10.03 10.36
CA LEU A 42 -3.47 9.15 10.08
C LEU A 42 -3.45 7.99 11.06
N PRO A 43 -3.76 8.24 12.34
CA PRO A 43 -3.60 7.21 13.37
C PRO A 43 -4.45 5.96 13.13
N ASP A 44 -5.58 6.10 12.44
CA ASP A 44 -6.45 4.96 12.14
C ASP A 44 -5.81 4.00 11.13
N LEU A 45 -4.81 4.44 10.39
CA LEU A 45 -4.11 3.62 9.40
C LEU A 45 -2.81 3.03 9.90
N TYR A 46 -2.42 3.32 11.14
CA TYR A 46 -1.16 2.81 11.66
C TYR A 46 -1.15 1.28 11.61
N GLY A 47 -0.10 0.73 10.98
CA GLY A 47 0.04 -0.71 10.81
C GLY A 47 -0.63 -1.28 9.57
N PHE A 48 -1.37 -0.48 8.81
CA PHE A 48 -1.95 -0.93 7.54
C PHE A 48 -0.93 -0.87 6.42
N TYR A 49 -0.97 -1.86 5.55
CA TYR A 49 -0.20 -1.85 4.31
C TYR A 49 -0.97 -1.05 3.27
N ILE A 50 -0.32 -0.02 2.73
CA ILE A 50 -0.91 0.88 1.74
C ILE A 50 -0.27 0.58 0.40
N TYR A 51 -1.10 0.30 -0.60
CA TYR A 51 -0.62 -0.01 -1.95
C TYR A 51 -1.59 0.55 -2.99
N GLY A 52 -1.15 0.58 -4.23
CA GLY A 52 -1.95 1.17 -5.29
C GLY A 52 -2.00 0.34 -6.54
N ASP A 53 -2.87 0.78 -7.47
CA ASP A 53 -2.99 0.18 -8.79
C ASP A 53 -2.63 1.23 -9.84
N PHE A 54 -1.72 0.87 -10.73
CA PHE A 54 -1.23 1.79 -11.76
C PHE A 54 -2.35 2.24 -12.71
N CYS A 55 -3.22 1.32 -13.11
CA CYS A 55 -4.22 1.62 -14.14
C CYS A 55 -5.41 2.40 -13.62
N SER A 56 -5.91 2.00 -12.47
CA SER A 56 -7.12 2.63 -11.92
C SER A 56 -6.82 3.85 -11.07
N GLY A 57 -5.61 3.93 -10.50
CA GLY A 57 -5.29 4.97 -9.54
C GLY A 57 -5.87 4.70 -8.16
N ASN A 58 -6.47 3.54 -7.94
CA ASN A 58 -7.01 3.18 -6.64
C ASN A 58 -5.88 2.93 -5.65
N ILE A 59 -6.05 3.45 -4.44
CA ILE A 59 -5.12 3.23 -3.32
C ILE A 59 -5.87 2.46 -2.25
N TRP A 60 -5.30 1.35 -1.83
CA TRP A 60 -5.92 0.39 -0.92
C TRP A 60 -5.19 0.34 0.40
N ALA A 61 -5.93 0.00 1.45
CA ALA A 61 -5.38 -0.25 2.78
C ALA A 61 -5.72 -1.68 3.20
N LEU A 62 -4.72 -2.38 3.71
CA LEU A 62 -4.82 -3.79 4.09
C LEU A 62 -4.23 -3.99 5.46
N HIS A 63 -4.96 -4.67 6.34
CA HIS A 63 -4.42 -5.09 7.62
C HIS A 63 -4.43 -6.62 7.72
N TYR A 64 -3.28 -7.17 8.09
CA TYR A 64 -3.07 -8.59 8.25
C TYR A 64 -2.54 -8.84 9.66
N ASN A 65 -3.20 -9.74 10.40
CA ASN A 65 -2.84 -9.97 11.81
C ASN A 65 -1.84 -11.12 12.02
N GLY A 66 -1.30 -11.66 10.92
CA GLY A 66 -0.40 -12.82 10.98
C GLY A 66 -1.08 -14.13 10.65
N GLN A 67 -2.40 -14.15 10.61
CA GLN A 67 -3.20 -15.34 10.29
C GLN A 67 -4.20 -15.07 9.19
N GLU A 68 -4.83 -13.91 9.20
CA GLU A 68 -5.86 -13.57 8.23
C GLU A 68 -5.89 -12.08 7.98
N VAL A 69 -6.51 -11.70 6.86
CA VAL A 69 -6.80 -10.31 6.55
C VAL A 69 -7.98 -9.88 7.40
N THR A 70 -7.77 -8.87 8.25
CA THR A 70 -8.83 -8.35 9.11
C THR A 70 -9.56 -7.19 8.47
N ASP A 71 -8.86 -6.41 7.64
CA ASP A 71 -9.42 -5.25 6.98
C ASP A 71 -8.79 -5.09 5.61
N HIS A 72 -9.61 -4.76 4.63
CA HIS A 72 -9.12 -4.47 3.27
C HIS A 72 -10.16 -3.57 2.61
N PHE A 73 -9.78 -2.34 2.32
CA PHE A 73 -10.72 -1.38 1.76
C PHE A 73 -10.04 -0.38 0.85
N LEU A 74 -10.84 0.21 -0.02
CA LEU A 74 -10.39 1.28 -0.91
C LEU A 74 -10.22 2.55 -0.09
N LEU A 75 -9.00 3.06 -0.05
CA LEU A 75 -8.67 4.26 0.72
C LEU A 75 -8.88 5.53 -0.09
N VAL A 76 -8.38 5.53 -1.31
CA VAL A 76 -8.51 6.70 -2.21
C VAL A 76 -8.80 6.20 -3.62
N ASP A 77 -9.81 6.80 -4.24
CA ASP A 77 -10.09 6.60 -5.65
C ASP A 77 -9.51 7.79 -6.39
N SER A 78 -8.30 7.63 -6.92
CA SER A 78 -7.60 8.69 -7.62
C SER A 78 -7.56 8.40 -9.12
N ASN A 79 -7.21 9.42 -9.91
CA ASN A 79 -7.00 9.26 -11.34
C ASN A 79 -5.51 9.24 -11.67
N LEU A 80 -4.67 9.01 -10.67
CA LEU A 80 -3.23 9.05 -10.85
C LEU A 80 -2.72 7.76 -11.49
N GLN A 81 -1.69 7.89 -12.30
CA GLN A 81 -0.91 6.75 -12.75
C GLN A 81 0.23 6.58 -11.75
N ILE A 82 0.02 5.72 -10.77
CA ILE A 82 0.91 5.57 -9.63
C ILE A 82 2.17 4.84 -10.06
N SER A 83 3.32 5.52 -9.95
CA SER A 83 4.61 4.90 -10.30
C SER A 83 5.24 4.21 -9.10
N SER A 84 5.11 4.80 -7.92
CA SER A 84 5.68 4.23 -6.70
C SER A 84 5.15 4.96 -5.47
N PHE A 85 5.57 4.50 -4.31
CA PHE A 85 5.32 5.16 -3.04
C PHE A 85 6.64 5.57 -2.42
N GLY A 86 6.60 6.53 -1.52
CA GLY A 86 7.75 6.93 -0.71
C GLY A 86 7.34 7.15 0.73
N GLU A 87 8.31 7.11 1.62
CA GLU A 87 8.08 7.27 3.05
C GLU A 87 9.11 8.26 3.60
N ASP A 88 8.66 9.20 4.43
CA ASP A 88 9.59 10.11 5.08
C ASP A 88 10.04 9.57 6.44
N GLN A 89 10.84 10.37 7.16
CA GLN A 89 11.40 9.94 8.44
C GLN A 89 10.36 9.77 9.53
N GLU A 90 9.23 10.45 9.39
CA GLU A 90 8.12 10.35 10.34
C GLU A 90 7.14 9.23 10.00
N GLY A 91 7.41 8.47 8.95
CA GLY A 91 6.52 7.39 8.53
C GLY A 91 5.33 7.84 7.71
N GLU A 92 5.30 9.07 7.26
CA GLU A 92 4.24 9.56 6.38
C GLU A 92 4.49 9.11 4.95
N LEU A 93 3.43 8.84 4.22
CA LEU A 93 3.53 8.27 2.88
C LEU A 93 3.26 9.28 1.78
N TYR A 94 3.94 9.09 0.68
CA TYR A 94 3.82 9.89 -0.51
C TYR A 94 3.56 9.00 -1.71
N ILE A 95 2.78 9.50 -2.65
CA ILE A 95 2.46 8.79 -3.88
C ILE A 95 3.15 9.54 -5.02
N LEU A 96 3.96 8.80 -5.78
CA LEU A 96 4.66 9.34 -6.93
C LEU A 96 3.89 8.96 -8.19
N SER A 97 3.58 9.95 -8.99
CA SER A 97 2.79 9.76 -10.20
C SER A 97 3.65 9.97 -11.45
N PHE A 98 3.30 9.26 -12.52
CA PHE A 98 3.98 9.41 -13.80
C PHE A 98 3.81 10.79 -14.44
N ASN A 99 2.90 11.62 -13.90
CA ASN A 99 2.79 13.01 -14.36
C ASN A 99 3.89 13.92 -13.79
N GLY A 100 4.82 13.36 -13.03
CA GLY A 100 5.94 14.11 -12.45
C GLY A 100 5.62 14.78 -11.12
N ARG A 101 4.49 14.46 -10.52
CA ARG A 101 4.07 15.07 -9.26
C ARG A 101 4.17 14.08 -8.11
N ILE A 102 4.40 14.62 -6.92
CA ILE A 102 4.44 13.86 -5.67
C ILE A 102 3.29 14.35 -4.80
N TYR A 103 2.49 13.40 -4.32
CA TYR A 103 1.32 13.68 -3.49
C TYR A 103 1.53 13.14 -2.10
N HIS A 104 1.08 13.87 -1.10
CA HIS A 104 1.19 13.47 0.30
C HIS A 104 -0.12 12.82 0.75
N LEU A 105 -0.05 11.61 1.29
CA LEU A 105 -1.22 10.92 1.83
C LEU A 105 -1.56 11.53 3.18
N LYS A 106 -2.67 12.23 3.24
CA LYS A 106 -3.13 12.83 4.49
C LYS A 106 -4.64 13.01 4.48
N ARG A 107 -5.19 13.34 5.63
CA ARG A 107 -6.62 13.59 5.74
C ARG A 107 -6.99 14.84 4.97
N GLN A 108 -8.03 14.72 4.13
CA GLN A 108 -8.52 15.83 3.35
C GLN A 108 -9.13 16.90 4.26
N GLY A 109 -8.90 18.15 3.95
CA GLY A 109 -9.47 19.25 4.70
C GLY A 109 -8.63 19.73 5.88
N LEU A 110 -7.42 19.20 6.05
CA LEU A 110 -6.50 19.63 7.11
C LEU A 110 -5.38 20.49 6.57
#